data_406eb8ab7d7a61bdbe851cec1ae6ff6e
#
_entry.id   406eb8ab7d7a61bdbe851cec1ae6ff6e
#
_cell.length_a   1.000
_cell.length_b   1.000
_cell.length_c   1.000
_cell.angle_alpha   90.00
_cell.angle_beta   90.00
_cell.angle_gamma   90.00
#
_symmetry.space_group_name_H-M   'P 1'
#
loop_
_entity.id
_entity.type
_entity.pdbx_description
1 polymer ?
#
loop_
_entity_poly.entity_id
_entity_poly.type
_entity_poly.pdbx_seq_one_letter_code
_entity_poly.pdbx_strand_id
1 'polypeptide(L)'
;MANLTRQSLQLPTEVSSEILQNTQEQSAVMQLARQVQLPGTGVSIPVILSDPEAAWVKEGDSKPVSSATVDTKKLVAYKLAVIEPFSMEFKRDIPALYDALVARLPLALANKFDATVFGKVDKPGEDFDTLKAVTGQDIKTDAYKGLVAADLDISEHDGIVNGYVISPRCKSILLTATDTTNRPLFINSVAEGAIPMILGAPTKQSKGAYVTGTPNTVGFVGDWTKAIYGTVEGVQVTISDQATITSGSETINLWQQNMFAVRAEIELGFRCDTTVFNRLTVTA
;
A
#
# COMPACT_ATOMS: atom_id res chain seq x y z
N MET A 1 0.02 41.71 -32.11
CA MET A 1 0.20 40.24 -31.98
C MET A 1 -0.32 39.86 -30.63
N ALA A 2 -1.46 39.14 -30.64
CA ALA A 2 -2.09 38.68 -29.42
C ALA A 2 -1.24 37.59 -28.80
N ASN A 3 -0.79 37.81 -27.55
CA ASN A 3 -0.15 36.77 -26.74
C ASN A 3 -1.18 35.64 -26.53
N LEU A 4 -0.98 34.54 -27.24
CA LEU A 4 -1.67 33.29 -26.91
C LEU A 4 -1.09 32.84 -25.55
N THR A 5 -1.79 33.20 -24.50
CA THR A 5 -1.56 32.65 -23.15
C THR A 5 -1.71 31.15 -23.26
N ARG A 6 -0.66 30.41 -22.87
CA ARG A 6 -0.68 28.96 -22.68
C ARG A 6 -1.86 28.60 -21.77
N GLN A 7 -2.94 28.11 -22.30
CA GLN A 7 -3.88 27.35 -21.51
C GLN A 7 -3.20 26.02 -21.23
N SER A 8 -2.60 25.91 -20.02
CA SER A 8 -2.27 24.61 -19.48
C SER A 8 -3.58 23.82 -19.44
N LEU A 9 -3.65 22.74 -20.17
CA LEU A 9 -4.77 21.82 -20.10
C LEU A 9 -4.73 21.20 -18.69
N GLN A 10 -5.46 21.79 -17.77
CA GLN A 10 -5.64 21.23 -16.43
C GLN A 10 -6.82 20.26 -16.52
N LEU A 11 -6.59 19.04 -16.01
CA LEU A 11 -7.72 18.12 -15.83
C LEU A 11 -8.70 18.71 -14.82
N PRO A 12 -10.00 18.53 -15.01
CA PRO A 12 -10.99 18.94 -14.04
C PRO A 12 -10.66 18.36 -12.65
N THR A 13 -10.90 19.12 -11.60
CA THR A 13 -10.68 18.70 -10.20
C THR A 13 -11.42 17.40 -9.87
N GLU A 14 -12.57 17.17 -10.50
CA GLU A 14 -13.36 15.95 -10.38
C GLU A 14 -12.58 14.71 -10.82
N VAL A 15 -11.87 14.75 -11.95
CA VAL A 15 -11.05 13.63 -12.46
C VAL A 15 -9.87 13.36 -11.51
N SER A 16 -9.24 14.39 -10.97
CA SER A 16 -8.15 14.22 -10.00
C SER A 16 -8.62 13.55 -8.71
N SER A 17 -9.78 13.92 -8.20
CA SER A 17 -10.37 13.30 -6.99
C SER A 17 -10.78 11.84 -7.22
N GLU A 18 -11.33 11.54 -8.40
CA GLU A 18 -11.70 10.18 -8.81
C GLU A 18 -10.45 9.27 -8.93
N ILE A 19 -9.36 9.78 -9.49
CA ILE A 19 -8.09 9.04 -9.56
C ILE A 19 -7.56 8.74 -8.14
N LEU A 20 -7.65 9.68 -7.19
CA LEU A 20 -7.24 9.45 -5.81
C LEU A 20 -8.11 8.38 -5.14
N GLN A 21 -9.43 8.47 -5.27
CA GLN A 21 -10.36 7.49 -4.71
C GLN A 21 -10.10 6.10 -5.29
N ASN A 22 -9.97 5.98 -6.60
CA ASN A 22 -9.65 4.72 -7.26
C ASN A 22 -8.28 4.16 -6.81
N THR A 23 -7.29 5.02 -6.54
CA THR A 23 -6.00 4.60 -6.01
C THR A 23 -6.16 4.00 -4.61
N GLN A 24 -6.95 4.62 -3.75
CA GLN A 24 -7.23 4.11 -2.40
C GLN A 24 -7.99 2.78 -2.44
N GLU A 25 -8.96 2.64 -3.34
CA GLU A 25 -9.74 1.41 -3.51
C GLU A 25 -8.91 0.24 -4.07
N GLN A 26 -7.87 0.51 -4.85
CA GLN A 26 -7.03 -0.52 -5.46
C GLN A 26 -5.80 -0.89 -4.62
N SER A 27 -5.36 -0.02 -3.72
CA SER A 27 -4.25 -0.31 -2.80
C SER A 27 -4.73 -1.11 -1.60
N ALA A 28 -4.17 -2.30 -1.38
CA ALA A 28 -4.47 -3.10 -0.21
C ALA A 28 -4.02 -2.43 1.09
N VAL A 29 -2.89 -1.73 1.06
CA VAL A 29 -2.36 -0.98 2.20
C VAL A 29 -3.27 0.19 2.56
N MET A 30 -3.69 0.99 1.57
CA MET A 30 -4.54 2.15 1.83
C MET A 30 -5.95 1.77 2.33
N GLN A 31 -6.43 0.57 2.00
CA GLN A 31 -7.72 0.07 2.49
C GLN A 31 -7.69 -0.40 3.96
N LEU A 32 -6.53 -0.81 4.46
CA LEU A 32 -6.38 -1.38 5.80
C LEU A 32 -5.75 -0.40 6.78
N ALA A 33 -4.74 0.37 6.35
CA ALA A 33 -4.03 1.33 7.18
C ALA A 33 -4.82 2.63 7.37
N ARG A 34 -4.55 3.33 8.47
CA ARG A 34 -5.18 4.62 8.78
C ARG A 34 -4.59 5.74 7.95
N GLN A 35 -5.44 6.53 7.29
CA GLN A 35 -5.03 7.73 6.58
C GLN A 35 -4.82 8.92 7.52
N VAL A 36 -3.76 9.69 7.28
CA VAL A 36 -3.49 10.97 7.91
C VAL A 36 -3.15 12.00 6.82
N GLN A 37 -3.80 13.14 6.85
CA GLN A 37 -3.45 14.24 5.96
C GLN A 37 -2.28 15.01 6.54
N LEU A 38 -1.21 15.15 5.76
CA LEU A 38 -0.01 15.90 6.14
C LEU A 38 -0.14 17.35 5.70
N PRO A 39 0.13 18.32 6.58
CA PRO A 39 0.14 19.73 6.21
C PRO A 39 1.43 20.08 5.44
N GLY A 40 1.35 20.16 4.13
CA GLY A 40 2.46 20.56 3.27
C GLY A 40 3.55 19.52 3.05
N THR A 41 4.45 19.79 2.11
CA THR A 41 5.57 18.91 1.74
C THR A 41 6.68 18.98 2.80
N GLY A 42 7.07 17.83 3.34
CA GLY A 42 8.21 17.74 4.25
C GLY A 42 7.92 18.05 5.72
N VAL A 43 6.67 18.17 6.11
CA VAL A 43 6.28 18.28 7.52
C VAL A 43 6.22 16.89 8.15
N SER A 44 6.94 16.71 9.24
CA SER A 44 6.94 15.45 10.01
C SER A 44 5.92 15.52 11.15
N ILE A 45 5.09 14.47 11.25
CA ILE A 45 4.17 14.30 12.37
C ILE A 45 4.75 13.23 13.30
N PRO A 46 4.91 13.52 14.62
CA PRO A 46 5.30 12.49 15.58
C PRO A 46 4.19 11.45 15.70
N VAL A 47 4.55 10.20 15.54
CA VAL A 47 3.64 9.06 15.74
C VAL A 47 4.00 8.39 17.06
N ILE A 48 3.05 8.39 18.02
CA ILE A 48 3.22 7.71 19.31
C ILE A 48 2.86 6.24 19.08
N LEU A 49 3.81 5.34 19.31
CA LEU A 49 3.65 3.91 19.08
C LEU A 49 3.39 3.11 20.37
N SER A 50 3.56 3.71 21.56
CA SER A 50 3.34 3.02 22.85
C SER A 50 2.29 3.72 23.68
N ASP A 51 1.38 2.95 24.25
CA ASP A 51 0.38 3.44 25.19
C ASP A 51 0.97 3.53 26.62
N PRO A 52 0.55 4.51 27.46
CA PRO A 52 0.98 4.60 28.84
C PRO A 52 0.39 3.46 29.67
N GLU A 53 1.20 2.84 30.53
CA GLU A 53 0.75 1.82 31.46
C GLU A 53 0.04 2.44 32.67
N ALA A 54 -1.15 1.92 33.00
CA ALA A 54 -1.89 2.28 34.21
C ALA A 54 -1.65 1.23 35.29
N ALA A 55 -1.43 1.68 36.52
CA ALA A 55 -1.26 0.79 37.66
C ALA A 55 -2.28 1.07 38.80
N TRP A 56 -2.70 0.01 39.47
CA TRP A 56 -3.56 0.11 40.64
C TRP A 56 -2.75 0.57 41.86
N VAL A 57 -3.21 1.62 42.52
CA VAL A 57 -2.54 2.21 43.69
C VAL A 57 -3.46 2.15 44.89
N LYS A 58 -2.92 1.71 46.05
CA LYS A 58 -3.66 1.72 47.32
C LYS A 58 -3.70 3.13 47.88
N GLU A 59 -4.68 3.39 48.72
CA GLU A 59 -4.83 4.67 49.41
C GLU A 59 -3.62 4.92 50.29
N GLY A 60 -2.91 6.05 50.09
CA GLY A 60 -1.69 6.42 50.78
C GLY A 60 -0.38 6.07 50.11
N ASP A 61 -0.36 5.26 49.06
CA ASP A 61 0.84 4.91 48.29
C ASP A 61 1.19 5.94 47.23
N SER A 62 2.48 6.10 46.90
CA SER A 62 2.94 6.96 45.83
C SER A 62 2.49 6.40 44.48
N LYS A 63 1.90 7.27 43.65
CA LYS A 63 1.46 6.91 42.31
C LYS A 63 2.68 6.66 41.42
N PRO A 64 2.80 5.50 40.75
CA PRO A 64 3.88 5.25 39.81
C PRO A 64 3.77 6.19 38.63
N VAL A 65 4.89 6.77 38.23
CA VAL A 65 4.97 7.58 37.01
C VAL A 65 5.26 6.61 35.89
N SER A 66 4.30 6.44 34.97
CA SER A 66 4.56 5.74 33.73
C SER A 66 5.43 6.64 32.84
N SER A 67 6.67 6.21 32.59
CA SER A 67 7.49 6.81 31.57
C SER A 67 7.11 6.16 30.22
N ALA A 68 6.10 6.71 29.55
CA ALA A 68 5.87 6.38 28.16
C ALA A 68 7.13 6.79 27.39
N THR A 69 7.85 5.82 26.87
CA THR A 69 8.96 6.09 25.95
C THR A 69 8.35 6.52 24.66
N VAL A 70 8.26 7.83 24.45
CA VAL A 70 7.77 8.42 23.20
C VAL A 70 8.87 8.25 22.16
N ASP A 71 8.82 7.16 21.42
CA ASP A 71 9.63 7.02 20.20
C ASP A 71 8.91 7.80 19.11
N THR A 72 9.38 9.00 18.85
CA THR A 72 8.77 9.89 17.84
C THR A 72 9.29 9.52 16.46
N LYS A 73 8.62 8.60 15.79
CA LYS A 73 8.85 8.37 14.35
C LYS A 73 8.26 9.54 13.56
N LYS A 74 9.06 10.12 12.68
CA LYS A 74 8.59 11.19 11.79
C LYS A 74 7.90 10.56 10.59
N LEU A 75 6.70 11.02 10.25
CA LEU A 75 6.01 10.66 9.00
C LEU A 75 6.32 11.71 7.95
N VAL A 76 7.09 11.33 6.94
CA VAL A 76 7.51 12.18 5.83
C VAL A 76 6.86 11.68 4.54
N ALA A 77 6.33 12.58 3.74
CA ALA A 77 5.79 12.25 2.43
C ALA A 77 6.91 12.25 1.37
N TYR A 78 6.87 11.24 0.52
CA TYR A 78 7.74 11.09 -0.64
C TYR A 78 6.91 11.16 -1.91
N LYS A 79 7.48 11.77 -2.95
CA LYS A 79 6.80 11.94 -4.22
C LYS A 79 6.80 10.63 -5.02
N LEU A 80 5.62 10.17 -5.38
CA LEU A 80 5.39 9.06 -6.30
C LEU A 80 4.77 9.61 -7.58
N ALA A 81 5.40 9.32 -8.72
CA ALA A 81 4.95 9.83 -10.02
C ALA A 81 4.90 8.74 -11.08
N VAL A 82 4.00 8.91 -12.02
CA VAL A 82 3.88 8.11 -13.24
C VAL A 82 3.69 9.04 -14.44
N ILE A 83 4.36 8.72 -15.55
CA ILE A 83 4.23 9.44 -16.82
C ILE A 83 3.79 8.43 -17.87
N GLU A 84 2.72 8.73 -18.59
CA GLU A 84 2.22 7.89 -19.68
C GLU A 84 2.12 8.74 -20.97
N PRO A 85 2.86 8.38 -22.05
CA PRO A 85 2.76 9.04 -23.35
C PRO A 85 1.61 8.50 -24.18
N PHE A 86 0.91 9.38 -24.88
CA PHE A 86 -0.21 9.08 -25.77
C PHE A 86 -0.05 9.73 -27.13
N SER A 87 -0.60 9.12 -28.18
CA SER A 87 -0.70 9.77 -29.49
C SER A 87 -1.69 10.94 -29.46
N MET A 88 -1.39 12.02 -30.20
CA MET A 88 -2.31 13.17 -30.37
C MET A 88 -3.66 12.79 -30.98
N GLU A 89 -3.78 11.63 -31.63
CA GLU A 89 -5.05 11.13 -32.11
C GLU A 89 -6.05 10.86 -30.99
N PHE A 90 -5.59 10.41 -29.83
CA PHE A 90 -6.42 10.24 -28.63
C PHE A 90 -7.01 11.55 -28.11
N LYS A 91 -6.38 12.70 -28.42
CA LYS A 91 -6.90 14.00 -28.01
C LYS A 91 -8.20 14.38 -28.72
N ARG A 92 -8.52 13.72 -29.83
CA ARG A 92 -9.77 13.93 -30.57
C ARG A 92 -10.96 13.29 -29.86
N ASP A 93 -10.72 12.22 -29.10
CA ASP A 93 -11.73 11.53 -28.28
C ASP A 93 -11.45 11.74 -26.79
N ILE A 94 -11.76 12.94 -26.31
CA ILE A 94 -11.53 13.36 -24.94
C ILE A 94 -12.18 12.43 -23.89
N PRO A 95 -13.44 11.95 -24.03
CA PRO A 95 -14.03 11.04 -23.07
C PRO A 95 -13.24 9.72 -22.93
N ALA A 96 -12.90 9.07 -24.04
CA ALA A 96 -12.14 7.82 -24.01
C ALA A 96 -10.74 8.00 -23.39
N LEU A 97 -10.12 9.17 -23.56
CA LEU A 97 -8.86 9.50 -22.91
C LEU A 97 -9.02 9.58 -21.38
N TYR A 98 -10.04 10.28 -20.89
CA TYR A 98 -10.30 10.39 -19.46
C TYR A 98 -10.59 9.02 -18.84
N ASP A 99 -11.40 8.21 -19.47
CA ASP A 99 -11.71 6.85 -19.01
C ASP A 99 -10.44 6.00 -18.91
N ALA A 100 -9.56 6.08 -19.91
CA ALA A 100 -8.28 5.38 -19.89
C ALA A 100 -7.35 5.86 -18.76
N LEU A 101 -7.27 7.16 -18.51
CA LEU A 101 -6.47 7.74 -17.43
C LEU A 101 -7.01 7.36 -16.06
N VAL A 102 -8.32 7.49 -15.85
CA VAL A 102 -9.00 7.12 -14.60
C VAL A 102 -8.85 5.63 -14.27
N ALA A 103 -8.76 4.78 -15.29
CA ALA A 103 -8.57 3.34 -15.08
C ALA A 103 -7.10 2.92 -14.82
N ARG A 104 -6.13 3.55 -15.50
CA ARG A 104 -4.74 3.07 -15.53
C ARG A 104 -3.82 3.73 -14.50
N LEU A 105 -3.93 5.03 -14.31
CA LEU A 105 -3.06 5.77 -13.39
C LEU A 105 -3.23 5.34 -11.93
N PRO A 106 -4.46 5.17 -11.40
CA PRO A 106 -4.66 4.69 -10.03
C PRO A 106 -4.01 3.34 -9.78
N LEU A 107 -4.17 2.42 -10.73
CA LEU A 107 -3.60 1.07 -10.63
C LEU A 107 -2.07 1.11 -10.56
N ALA A 108 -1.43 1.96 -11.35
CA ALA A 108 0.02 2.10 -11.36
C ALA A 108 0.54 2.67 -10.02
N LEU A 109 -0.11 3.72 -9.49
CA LEU A 109 0.23 4.33 -8.21
C LEU A 109 0.02 3.37 -7.04
N ALA A 110 -1.15 2.71 -6.97
CA ALA A 110 -1.47 1.73 -5.94
C ALA A 110 -0.50 0.54 -5.93
N ASN A 111 -0.23 -0.05 -7.09
CA ASN A 111 0.70 -1.18 -7.21
C ASN A 111 2.13 -0.80 -6.81
N LYS A 112 2.59 0.40 -7.14
CA LYS A 112 3.93 0.85 -6.76
C LYS A 112 4.03 1.13 -5.27
N PHE A 113 3.03 1.78 -4.67
CA PHE A 113 2.96 2.02 -3.24
C PHE A 113 2.93 0.70 -2.45
N ASP A 114 2.01 -0.21 -2.78
CA ASP A 114 1.93 -1.54 -2.16
C ASP A 114 3.25 -2.30 -2.29
N ALA A 115 3.86 -2.31 -3.49
CA ALA A 115 5.14 -2.99 -3.71
C ALA A 115 6.29 -2.43 -2.86
N THR A 116 6.27 -1.12 -2.58
CA THR A 116 7.26 -0.46 -1.71
C THR A 116 7.02 -0.83 -0.25
N VAL A 117 5.79 -0.75 0.25
CA VAL A 117 5.44 -1.12 1.63
C VAL A 117 5.78 -2.59 1.91
N PHE A 118 5.46 -3.49 0.98
CA PHE A 118 5.78 -4.92 1.12
C PHE A 118 7.25 -5.27 0.88
N GLY A 119 8.08 -4.29 0.54
CA GLY A 119 9.53 -4.48 0.37
C GLY A 119 9.95 -5.19 -0.90
N LYS A 120 9.07 -5.24 -1.92
CA LYS A 120 9.40 -5.71 -3.27
C LYS A 120 10.24 -4.69 -4.04
N VAL A 121 10.07 -3.42 -3.73
CA VAL A 121 10.81 -2.27 -4.24
C VAL A 121 11.47 -1.59 -3.07
N ASP A 122 12.65 -1.02 -3.28
CA ASP A 122 13.37 -0.31 -2.24
C ASP A 122 12.60 0.94 -1.78
N LYS A 123 12.74 1.25 -0.49
CA LYS A 123 12.08 2.40 0.14
C LYS A 123 12.61 3.72 -0.40
N PRO A 124 11.78 4.77 -0.51
CA PRO A 124 12.19 6.06 -1.07
C PRO A 124 13.11 6.86 -0.15
N GLY A 125 13.16 6.54 1.13
CA GLY A 125 14.02 7.19 2.12
C GLY A 125 13.98 6.51 3.49
N GLU A 126 14.75 7.01 4.43
CA GLU A 126 14.87 6.40 5.78
C GLU A 126 13.58 6.51 6.59
N ASP A 127 12.85 7.60 6.37
CA ASP A 127 11.59 7.87 7.05
C ASP A 127 10.38 7.16 6.41
N PHE A 128 10.60 6.09 5.67
CA PHE A 128 9.55 5.22 5.11
C PHE A 128 9.76 3.80 5.62
N ASP A 129 8.77 3.25 6.32
CA ASP A 129 8.82 1.88 6.83
C ASP A 129 8.39 0.87 5.77
N THR A 130 8.96 -0.33 5.84
CA THR A 130 8.58 -1.44 4.97
C THR A 130 8.39 -2.71 5.79
N LEU A 131 7.54 -3.60 5.30
CA LEU A 131 7.28 -4.90 5.93
C LEU A 131 8.25 -5.99 5.44
N LYS A 132 9.38 -5.62 4.83
CA LYS A 132 10.38 -6.57 4.29
C LYS A 132 11.04 -7.43 5.35
N ALA A 133 11.33 -6.84 6.51
CA ALA A 133 12.14 -7.45 7.57
C ALA A 133 11.33 -8.03 8.73
N VAL A 134 9.98 -8.00 8.66
CA VAL A 134 9.14 -8.57 9.72
C VAL A 134 9.28 -10.09 9.79
N THR A 135 8.93 -10.68 10.94
CA THR A 135 8.99 -12.12 11.21
C THR A 135 8.24 -12.90 10.13
N GLY A 136 8.79 -14.03 9.71
CA GLY A 136 8.21 -14.89 8.67
C GLY A 136 7.66 -16.18 9.24
N GLN A 137 6.41 -16.52 8.90
CA GLN A 137 5.77 -17.79 9.26
C GLN A 137 5.55 -18.65 8.01
N ASP A 138 5.96 -19.92 8.05
CA ASP A 138 5.81 -20.83 6.92
C ASP A 138 4.37 -21.36 6.84
N ILE A 139 3.76 -21.19 5.66
CA ILE A 139 2.41 -21.67 5.36
C ILE A 139 2.39 -22.78 4.30
N LYS A 140 3.55 -23.24 3.83
CA LYS A 140 3.63 -24.29 2.82
C LYS A 140 3.37 -25.68 3.40
N THR A 141 3.97 -25.96 4.55
CA THR A 141 3.88 -27.28 5.19
C THR A 141 2.50 -27.51 5.82
N ASP A 142 2.01 -26.51 6.56
CA ASP A 142 0.69 -26.51 7.18
C ASP A 142 0.17 -25.08 7.22
N ALA A 143 -0.73 -24.77 6.30
CA ALA A 143 -1.25 -23.41 6.16
C ALA A 143 -1.98 -22.92 7.42
N TYR A 144 -2.78 -23.80 8.06
CA TYR A 144 -3.52 -23.43 9.26
C TYR A 144 -2.59 -23.12 10.44
N LYS A 145 -1.61 -24.01 10.71
CA LYS A 145 -0.66 -23.78 11.81
C LYS A 145 0.21 -22.56 11.57
N GLY A 146 0.63 -22.30 10.32
CA GLY A 146 1.39 -21.10 9.99
C GLY A 146 0.59 -19.80 10.22
N LEU A 147 -0.70 -19.79 9.91
CA LEU A 147 -1.57 -18.65 10.19
C LEU A 147 -1.81 -18.43 11.68
N VAL A 148 -2.03 -19.53 12.44
CA VAL A 148 -2.17 -19.45 13.91
C VAL A 148 -0.88 -19.01 14.58
N ALA A 149 0.28 -19.46 14.11
CA ALA A 149 1.58 -19.02 14.60
C ALA A 149 1.82 -17.53 14.35
N ALA A 150 1.39 -17.01 13.21
CA ALA A 150 1.46 -15.58 12.92
C ALA A 150 0.55 -14.76 13.85
N ASP A 151 -0.66 -15.23 14.14
CA ASP A 151 -1.59 -14.60 15.09
C ASP A 151 -1.04 -14.60 16.51
N LEU A 152 -0.44 -15.71 16.94
CA LEU A 152 0.20 -15.82 18.26
C LEU A 152 1.36 -14.83 18.40
N ASP A 153 2.27 -14.78 17.44
CA ASP A 153 3.43 -13.87 17.47
C ASP A 153 3.00 -12.39 17.54
N ILE A 154 1.95 -12.01 16.81
CA ILE A 154 1.39 -10.66 16.86
C ILE A 154 0.75 -10.37 18.23
N SER A 155 0.04 -11.34 18.79
CA SER A 155 -0.57 -11.21 20.12
C SER A 155 0.45 -11.11 21.24
N GLU A 156 1.63 -11.76 21.13
CA GLU A 156 2.73 -11.64 22.06
C GLU A 156 3.34 -10.22 22.09
N HIS A 157 3.12 -9.44 21.03
CA HIS A 157 3.54 -8.03 20.90
C HIS A 157 2.38 -7.03 21.10
N ASP A 158 1.33 -7.41 21.83
CA ASP A 158 0.16 -6.58 22.10
C ASP A 158 -0.57 -6.07 20.85
N GLY A 159 -0.49 -6.82 19.74
CA GLY A 159 -1.23 -6.56 18.52
C GLY A 159 -2.48 -7.45 18.39
N ILE A 160 -3.45 -6.99 17.62
CA ILE A 160 -4.65 -7.75 17.27
C ILE A 160 -4.71 -7.88 15.76
N VAL A 161 -4.72 -9.11 15.25
CA VAL A 161 -4.84 -9.34 13.81
C VAL A 161 -6.19 -8.84 13.30
N ASN A 162 -6.16 -7.83 12.45
CA ASN A 162 -7.35 -7.21 11.88
C ASN A 162 -7.35 -7.16 10.35
N GLY A 163 -6.33 -7.71 9.69
CA GLY A 163 -6.29 -7.79 8.24
C GLY A 163 -5.18 -8.66 7.67
N TYR A 164 -5.52 -9.32 6.57
CA TYR A 164 -4.60 -10.11 5.76
C TYR A 164 -4.44 -9.50 4.38
N VAL A 165 -3.20 -9.39 3.90
CA VAL A 165 -2.92 -9.07 2.50
C VAL A 165 -2.24 -10.26 1.85
N ILE A 166 -2.90 -10.89 0.89
CA ILE A 166 -2.41 -12.10 0.24
C ILE A 166 -2.11 -11.85 -1.24
N SER A 167 -1.07 -12.52 -1.74
CA SER A 167 -0.81 -12.58 -3.17
C SER A 167 -1.70 -13.62 -3.85
N PRO A 168 -1.87 -13.57 -5.19
CA PRO A 168 -2.55 -14.63 -5.92
C PRO A 168 -1.96 -16.03 -5.70
N ARG A 169 -0.65 -16.11 -5.43
CA ARG A 169 0.02 -17.39 -5.09
C ARG A 169 -0.34 -17.89 -3.71
N CYS A 170 -0.46 -17.00 -2.71
CA CYS A 170 -0.93 -17.36 -1.38
C CYS A 170 -2.36 -17.92 -1.45
N LYS A 171 -3.23 -17.25 -2.21
CA LYS A 171 -4.59 -17.74 -2.44
C LYS A 171 -4.60 -19.19 -2.94
N SER A 172 -3.76 -19.53 -3.92
CA SER A 172 -3.68 -20.89 -4.44
C SER A 172 -3.24 -21.90 -3.37
N ILE A 173 -2.30 -21.55 -2.49
CA ILE A 173 -1.86 -22.42 -1.39
C ILE A 173 -2.99 -22.64 -0.39
N LEU A 174 -3.68 -21.59 0.01
CA LEU A 174 -4.80 -21.69 0.94
C LEU A 174 -5.97 -22.51 0.37
N LEU A 175 -6.26 -22.39 -0.92
CA LEU A 175 -7.29 -23.19 -1.59
C LEU A 175 -6.96 -24.67 -1.66
N THR A 176 -5.68 -25.04 -1.66
CA THR A 176 -5.24 -26.45 -1.65
C THR A 176 -5.10 -27.03 -0.24
N ALA A 177 -5.22 -26.20 0.81
CA ALA A 177 -5.14 -26.65 2.18
C ALA A 177 -6.41 -27.43 2.57
N THR A 178 -6.22 -28.68 3.00
CA THR A 178 -7.29 -29.61 3.39
C THR A 178 -7.07 -30.13 4.80
N ASP A 179 -8.15 -30.58 5.44
CA ASP A 179 -8.09 -31.35 6.69
C ASP A 179 -7.66 -32.82 6.44
N THR A 180 -7.60 -33.59 7.50
CA THR A 180 -7.28 -35.04 7.46
C THR A 180 -8.30 -35.86 6.68
N THR A 181 -9.49 -35.30 6.39
CA THR A 181 -10.58 -35.91 5.61
C THR A 181 -10.67 -35.36 4.20
N ASN A 182 -9.63 -34.62 3.73
CA ASN A 182 -9.55 -33.96 2.42
C ASN A 182 -10.65 -32.91 2.19
N ARG A 183 -11.21 -32.30 3.23
CA ARG A 183 -12.10 -31.14 3.08
C ARG A 183 -11.28 -29.85 2.99
N PRO A 184 -11.63 -28.92 2.09
CA PRO A 184 -11.01 -27.62 2.04
C PRO A 184 -11.20 -26.85 3.36
N LEU A 185 -10.15 -26.22 3.87
CA LEU A 185 -10.20 -25.46 5.13
C LEU A 185 -10.71 -24.03 4.95
N PHE A 186 -10.48 -23.40 3.79
CA PHE A 186 -10.71 -21.98 3.59
C PHE A 186 -11.88 -21.63 2.67
N ILE A 187 -12.52 -22.61 2.06
CA ILE A 187 -13.73 -22.42 1.24
C ILE A 187 -14.74 -23.54 1.51
N ASN A 188 -16.03 -23.19 1.54
CA ASN A 188 -17.10 -24.16 1.70
C ASN A 188 -17.57 -24.75 0.36
N SER A 189 -17.34 -24.06 -0.75
CA SER A 189 -17.77 -24.44 -2.09
C SER A 189 -16.79 -23.97 -3.16
N VAL A 190 -16.63 -24.76 -4.22
CA VAL A 190 -15.83 -24.39 -5.40
C VAL A 190 -16.38 -23.14 -6.10
N ALA A 191 -17.64 -22.84 -5.93
CA ALA A 191 -18.26 -21.65 -6.50
C ALA A 191 -17.82 -20.33 -5.82
N GLU A 192 -17.34 -20.40 -4.57
CA GLU A 192 -16.97 -19.20 -3.81
C GLU A 192 -15.62 -18.61 -4.19
N GLY A 193 -14.83 -19.14 -5.01
CA GLY A 193 -13.58 -18.63 -5.62
C GLY A 193 -12.74 -17.53 -4.91
N ALA A 194 -13.25 -16.93 -3.84
CA ALA A 194 -12.63 -15.90 -3.01
C ALA A 194 -12.45 -16.37 -1.58
N ILE A 195 -11.41 -15.92 -0.90
CA ILE A 195 -11.20 -16.08 0.53
C ILE A 195 -11.46 -14.71 1.17
N PRO A 196 -12.70 -14.43 1.59
CA PRO A 196 -13.06 -13.09 2.07
C PRO A 196 -12.50 -12.81 3.46
N MET A 197 -12.33 -13.84 4.28
CA MET A 197 -11.85 -13.76 5.66
C MET A 197 -10.92 -14.93 5.97
N ILE A 198 -9.91 -14.66 6.80
CA ILE A 198 -9.00 -15.65 7.36
C ILE A 198 -8.99 -15.43 8.88
N LEU A 199 -9.29 -16.47 9.67
CA LEU A 199 -9.37 -16.42 11.14
C LEU A 199 -10.20 -15.23 11.66
N GLY A 200 -11.28 -14.88 10.97
CA GLY A 200 -12.17 -13.79 11.35
C GLY A 200 -11.75 -12.38 10.88
N ALA A 201 -10.56 -12.24 10.32
CA ALA A 201 -10.08 -10.96 9.79
C ALA A 201 -10.24 -10.86 8.25
N PRO A 202 -10.56 -9.67 7.71
CA PRO A 202 -10.77 -9.46 6.29
C PRO A 202 -9.49 -9.69 5.49
N THR A 203 -9.65 -10.21 4.28
CA THR A 203 -8.55 -10.52 3.38
C THR A 203 -8.59 -9.61 2.15
N LYS A 204 -7.46 -8.95 1.86
CA LYS A 204 -7.27 -8.17 0.63
C LYS A 204 -6.24 -8.85 -0.26
N GLN A 205 -6.45 -8.75 -1.56
CA GLN A 205 -5.55 -9.37 -2.54
C GLN A 205 -4.73 -8.29 -3.25
N SER A 206 -3.38 -8.39 -3.18
CA SER A 206 -2.46 -7.51 -3.90
C SER A 206 -1.36 -8.32 -4.60
N LYS A 207 -1.08 -7.98 -5.85
CA LYS A 207 0.08 -8.54 -6.59
C LYS A 207 1.41 -8.09 -5.99
N GLY A 208 1.43 -6.93 -5.32
CA GLY A 208 2.59 -6.39 -4.61
C GLY A 208 3.02 -7.21 -3.41
N ALA A 209 2.10 -7.97 -2.80
CA ALA A 209 2.35 -8.80 -1.63
C ALA A 209 3.22 -10.06 -1.92
N TYR A 210 3.52 -10.35 -3.19
CA TYR A 210 4.49 -11.38 -3.54
C TYR A 210 5.89 -10.80 -3.66
N VAL A 211 6.78 -11.21 -2.75
CA VAL A 211 8.18 -10.81 -2.74
C VAL A 211 9.06 -12.05 -2.85
N THR A 212 9.94 -12.06 -3.86
CA THR A 212 10.92 -13.13 -4.06
C THR A 212 12.03 -13.02 -3.03
N GLY A 213 12.42 -14.14 -2.45
CA GLY A 213 13.47 -14.23 -1.44
C GLY A 213 13.73 -15.67 -1.04
N THR A 214 14.48 -15.88 0.04
CA THR A 214 14.71 -17.20 0.63
C THR A 214 14.42 -17.10 2.13
N PRO A 215 13.20 -17.50 2.57
CA PRO A 215 12.04 -17.97 1.81
C PRO A 215 11.28 -16.86 1.05
N ASN A 216 10.46 -17.28 0.05
CA ASN A 216 9.57 -16.34 -0.66
C ASN A 216 8.45 -15.86 0.26
N THR A 217 8.11 -14.58 0.19
CA THR A 217 6.94 -14.03 0.89
C THR A 217 5.73 -14.05 -0.04
N VAL A 218 4.61 -14.55 0.45
CA VAL A 218 3.36 -14.69 -0.32
C VAL A 218 2.20 -13.87 0.24
N GLY A 219 2.35 -13.32 1.43
CA GLY A 219 1.36 -12.46 2.05
C GLY A 219 1.87 -11.82 3.33
N PHE A 220 1.06 -10.96 3.90
CA PHE A 220 1.31 -10.23 5.13
C PHE A 220 0.06 -10.24 6.01
N VAL A 221 0.28 -10.28 7.31
CA VAL A 221 -0.76 -10.26 8.33
C VAL A 221 -0.33 -9.34 9.46
N GLY A 222 -1.25 -8.66 10.09
CA GLY A 222 -0.89 -7.79 11.19
C GLY A 222 -2.02 -6.94 11.74
N ASP A 223 -1.65 -6.09 12.68
CA ASP A 223 -2.50 -5.04 13.22
C ASP A 223 -2.35 -3.74 12.40
N TRP A 224 -3.24 -3.57 11.43
CA TRP A 224 -3.25 -2.42 10.55
C TRP A 224 -3.68 -1.11 11.22
N THR A 225 -4.21 -1.16 12.46
CA THR A 225 -4.47 0.06 13.24
C THR A 225 -3.18 0.75 13.67
N LYS A 226 -2.08 -0.03 13.79
CA LYS A 226 -0.74 0.47 14.08
C LYS A 226 0.04 0.88 12.81
N ALA A 227 -0.60 0.83 11.64
CA ALA A 227 -0.06 1.31 10.38
C ALA A 227 -0.75 2.61 9.94
N ILE A 228 0.05 3.58 9.49
CA ILE A 228 -0.42 4.90 9.09
C ILE A 228 0.18 5.23 7.73
N TYR A 229 -0.65 5.69 6.79
CA TYR A 229 -0.16 6.34 5.59
C TYR A 229 -0.55 7.81 5.56
N GLY A 230 0.38 8.65 5.13
CA GLY A 230 0.20 10.09 5.01
C GLY A 230 0.05 10.52 3.57
N THR A 231 -0.88 11.44 3.32
CA THR A 231 -1.03 12.13 2.02
C THR A 231 -0.93 13.63 2.25
N VAL A 232 -0.24 14.36 1.37
CA VAL A 232 -0.14 15.83 1.46
C VAL A 232 -1.30 16.48 0.72
N GLU A 233 -1.39 16.19 -0.56
CA GLU A 233 -2.44 16.65 -1.46
C GLU A 233 -2.98 15.46 -2.26
N GLY A 234 -4.09 15.67 -2.94
CA GLY A 234 -4.62 14.71 -3.90
C GLY A 234 -3.64 14.45 -5.06
N VAL A 235 -4.03 13.57 -5.97
CA VAL A 235 -3.25 13.30 -7.17
C VAL A 235 -3.21 14.56 -8.04
N GLN A 236 -2.01 15.06 -8.32
CA GLN A 236 -1.79 16.14 -9.25
C GLN A 236 -1.57 15.59 -10.65
N VAL A 237 -2.39 15.97 -11.60
CA VAL A 237 -2.28 15.52 -12.99
C VAL A 237 -1.91 16.69 -13.89
N THR A 238 -0.83 16.52 -14.64
CA THR A 238 -0.29 17.53 -15.57
C THR A 238 -0.16 16.95 -16.96
N ILE A 239 -0.56 17.69 -17.98
CA ILE A 239 -0.45 17.28 -19.39
C ILE A 239 0.58 18.17 -20.10
N SER A 240 1.45 17.57 -20.89
CA SER A 240 2.42 18.27 -21.72
C SER A 240 2.55 17.62 -23.10
N ASP A 241 2.66 18.46 -24.15
CA ASP A 241 2.90 18.07 -25.53
C ASP A 241 4.28 18.50 -26.06
N GLN A 242 5.07 19.19 -25.24
CA GLN A 242 6.35 19.78 -25.65
C GLN A 242 7.57 19.20 -24.92
N ALA A 243 7.36 18.17 -24.09
CA ALA A 243 8.44 17.56 -23.31
C ALA A 243 9.19 16.49 -24.13
N THR A 244 10.44 16.29 -23.76
CA THR A 244 11.22 15.12 -24.14
C THR A 244 11.25 14.17 -22.98
N ILE A 245 10.84 12.92 -23.19
CA ILE A 245 10.78 11.87 -22.17
C ILE A 245 11.86 10.85 -22.48
N THR A 246 12.66 10.50 -21.47
CA THR A 246 13.63 9.42 -21.57
C THR A 246 13.18 8.24 -20.73
N SER A 247 13.03 7.07 -21.36
CA SER A 247 12.70 5.81 -20.70
C SER A 247 13.76 4.77 -21.04
N GLY A 248 14.64 4.48 -20.08
CA GLY A 248 15.83 3.65 -20.32
C GLY A 248 16.74 4.25 -21.37
N SER A 249 16.93 3.55 -22.48
CA SER A 249 17.75 4.00 -23.63
C SER A 249 16.94 4.74 -24.70
N GLU A 250 15.62 4.76 -24.61
CA GLU A 250 14.75 5.40 -25.59
C GLU A 250 14.43 6.84 -25.18
N THR A 251 14.55 7.75 -26.13
CA THR A 251 14.18 9.15 -25.98
C THR A 251 13.02 9.46 -26.91
N ILE A 252 11.90 9.87 -26.31
CA ILE A 252 10.66 10.23 -27.03
C ILE A 252 10.55 11.75 -27.01
N ASN A 253 10.60 12.38 -28.19
CA ASN A 253 10.31 13.79 -28.32
C ASN A 253 8.84 13.95 -28.70
N LEU A 254 8.02 14.42 -27.75
CA LEU A 254 6.57 14.49 -27.91
C LEU A 254 6.15 15.36 -29.07
N TRP A 255 6.84 16.49 -29.29
CA TRP A 255 6.56 17.40 -30.40
C TRP A 255 6.82 16.76 -31.77
N GLN A 256 7.99 16.13 -31.93
CA GLN A 256 8.39 15.53 -33.22
C GLN A 256 7.57 14.29 -33.57
N GLN A 257 7.09 13.57 -32.56
CA GLN A 257 6.34 12.33 -32.75
C GLN A 257 4.83 12.51 -32.69
N ASN A 258 4.35 13.77 -32.63
CA ASN A 258 2.93 14.09 -32.54
C ASN A 258 2.24 13.37 -31.36
N MET A 259 2.85 13.48 -30.18
CA MET A 259 2.42 12.84 -28.94
C MET A 259 2.18 13.88 -27.83
N PHE A 260 1.45 13.50 -26.81
CA PHE A 260 1.38 14.21 -25.52
C PHE A 260 1.60 13.23 -24.39
N ALA A 261 1.99 13.72 -23.23
CA ALA A 261 2.16 12.89 -22.04
C ALA A 261 1.32 13.42 -20.89
N VAL A 262 0.81 12.49 -20.11
CA VAL A 262 0.12 12.76 -18.85
C VAL A 262 1.00 12.31 -17.71
N ARG A 263 1.24 13.21 -16.76
CA ARG A 263 1.99 12.94 -15.54
C ARG A 263 1.03 13.02 -14.36
N ALA A 264 0.92 11.93 -13.61
CA ALA A 264 0.24 11.91 -12.33
C ALA A 264 1.28 11.83 -11.20
N GLU A 265 1.14 12.67 -10.20
CA GLU A 265 2.00 12.75 -9.03
C GLU A 265 1.16 12.71 -7.77
N ILE A 266 1.63 11.98 -6.75
CA ILE A 266 1.07 11.95 -5.40
C ILE A 266 2.21 11.93 -4.39
N GLU A 267 2.02 12.56 -3.25
CA GLU A 267 2.97 12.53 -2.16
C GLU A 267 2.45 11.63 -1.05
N LEU A 268 3.18 10.53 -0.78
CA LEU A 268 2.80 9.48 0.14
C LEU A 268 3.92 9.19 1.14
N GLY A 269 3.53 9.02 2.40
CA GLY A 269 4.39 8.49 3.45
C GLY A 269 3.76 7.24 4.07
N PHE A 270 4.59 6.36 4.64
CA PHE A 270 4.12 5.18 5.35
C PHE A 270 4.96 4.93 6.60
N ARG A 271 4.29 4.72 7.73
CA ARG A 271 4.88 4.31 9.00
C ARG A 271 4.05 3.22 9.64
N CYS A 272 4.71 2.29 10.27
CA CYS A 272 4.04 1.24 11.03
C CYS A 272 4.91 0.79 12.22
N ASP A 273 4.26 0.11 13.14
CA ASP A 273 4.96 -0.71 14.11
C ASP A 273 5.23 -2.08 13.49
N THR A 274 6.48 -2.36 13.16
CA THR A 274 6.87 -3.59 12.48
C THR A 274 6.78 -4.83 13.35
N THR A 275 6.67 -4.69 14.69
CA THR A 275 6.61 -5.81 15.63
C THR A 275 5.26 -6.52 15.60
N VAL A 276 4.19 -5.80 15.23
CA VAL A 276 2.82 -6.34 15.16
C VAL A 276 2.44 -6.79 13.73
N PHE A 277 3.44 -7.05 12.90
CA PHE A 277 3.25 -7.56 11.53
C PHE A 277 4.07 -8.81 11.29
N ASN A 278 3.48 -9.76 10.57
CA ASN A 278 4.16 -10.95 10.11
C ASN A 278 4.02 -11.12 8.58
N ARG A 279 5.03 -11.71 7.98
CA ARG A 279 5.00 -12.15 6.58
C ARG A 279 4.69 -13.64 6.51
N LEU A 280 3.82 -14.01 5.60
CA LEU A 280 3.52 -15.39 5.28
C LEU A 280 4.53 -15.86 4.24
N THR A 281 5.28 -16.89 4.56
CA THR A 281 6.40 -17.35 3.74
C THR A 281 6.16 -18.76 3.20
N VAL A 282 6.86 -19.05 2.11
CA VAL A 282 6.87 -20.36 1.49
C VAL A 282 8.31 -20.72 1.15
N THR A 283 8.81 -21.77 1.76
CA THR A 283 10.11 -22.35 1.38
C THR A 283 10.00 -22.96 -0.02
N ALA A 284 11.00 -22.72 -0.86
CA ALA A 284 11.02 -23.15 -2.26
C ALA A 284 10.91 -24.68 -2.42
#